data_ead335653190bfd5a7e01b0eb27fb3d1
#
_entry.id   ead335653190bfd5a7e01b0eb27fb3d1
#
_cell.length_a   1.000
_cell.length_b   1.000
_cell.length_c   1.000
_cell.angle_alpha   90.00
_cell.angle_beta   90.00
_cell.angle_gamma   90.00
#
_symmetry.space_group_name_H-M   'P 1'
#
loop_
_entity.id
_entity.type
_entity.pdbx_description
1 polymer ?
#
loop_
_entity_poly.entity_id
_entity_poly.type
_entity_poly.pdbx_seq_one_letter_code
_entity_poly.pdbx_strand_id
1 'polypeptide(L)'
;MGFEYKGVYFTRYIPYVVNIKKGDKMKKIIIIAFCITLIQSCNKDDKITDIVDTTGILNLIGGTNEMTINQTIDGNSVPRLVYVRTPQNLNSSLSYPIVFFFHGAGGSGQIFLQNNNITELINSEEFIGIFPNGHSNNGSNGGFWNLGSEPTTADDVEYVDLIIDQLATSTLIDTSKAYAVGFSNGSGMVNLLGKSTSHFNAIAPLFSQQIISLKDLTPNKAMSVFQVNGDVDGLIPLNGGVSSVGIFMSAQNSALNWANYFNCNTTATQEELNWENTVLSSFTYSNCDNSHEIKYLIALNTDHGFSDEQTERVAYTQIWEFFKQ
;
A
#
# COMPACT_ATOMS: atom_id res chain seq x y z
N MET A 1 -31.94 -15.35 0.61
CA MET A 1 -31.68 -13.95 0.27
C MET A 1 -30.25 -13.93 -0.19
N GLY A 2 -30.01 -13.74 -1.50
CA GLY A 2 -28.67 -13.84 -2.07
C GLY A 2 -27.92 -12.53 -1.89
N PHE A 3 -26.68 -12.63 -1.44
CA PHE A 3 -25.73 -11.53 -1.46
C PHE A 3 -25.05 -11.52 -2.82
N GLU A 4 -25.23 -10.44 -3.60
CA GLU A 4 -24.52 -10.23 -4.86
C GLU A 4 -23.09 -9.71 -4.58
N TYR A 5 -22.11 -10.54 -4.90
CA TYR A 5 -20.72 -10.11 -5.02
C TYR A 5 -20.56 -9.25 -6.28
N LYS A 6 -20.19 -7.99 -6.15
CA LYS A 6 -19.69 -7.16 -7.27
C LYS A 6 -18.19 -7.41 -7.44
N GLY A 7 -17.83 -8.56 -7.99
CA GLY A 7 -16.49 -8.86 -8.46
C GLY A 7 -16.35 -8.49 -9.93
N VAL A 8 -15.14 -8.16 -10.36
CA VAL A 8 -14.78 -7.93 -11.76
C VAL A 8 -15.13 -9.17 -12.57
N TYR A 9 -16.17 -9.11 -13.40
CA TYR A 9 -16.54 -10.21 -14.28
C TYR A 9 -15.65 -10.21 -15.51
N PHE A 10 -14.81 -11.24 -15.62
CA PHE A 10 -14.27 -11.64 -16.92
C PHE A 10 -15.41 -12.22 -17.74
N THR A 11 -15.92 -11.48 -18.73
CA THR A 11 -16.88 -11.97 -19.69
C THR A 11 -16.20 -13.03 -20.58
N ARG A 12 -16.54 -14.31 -20.37
CA ARG A 12 -16.27 -15.35 -21.34
C ARG A 12 -17.14 -15.12 -22.56
N TYR A 13 -16.54 -14.83 -23.69
CA TYR A 13 -17.20 -14.84 -24.98
C TYR A 13 -17.63 -16.26 -25.33
N ILE A 14 -18.93 -16.51 -25.41
CA ILE A 14 -19.48 -17.72 -26.02
C ILE A 14 -19.96 -17.34 -27.41
N PRO A 15 -19.28 -17.74 -28.48
CA PRO A 15 -19.77 -17.46 -29.83
C PRO A 15 -21.00 -18.34 -30.12
N TYR A 16 -22.13 -17.71 -30.39
CA TYR A 16 -23.30 -18.39 -30.93
C TYR A 16 -23.10 -18.66 -32.42
N VAL A 17 -23.09 -19.93 -32.80
CA VAL A 17 -23.03 -20.35 -34.20
C VAL A 17 -24.44 -20.69 -34.66
N VAL A 18 -25.02 -19.88 -35.54
CA VAL A 18 -26.30 -20.16 -36.17
C VAL A 18 -26.01 -20.84 -37.53
N ASN A 19 -26.48 -22.06 -37.70
CA ASN A 19 -26.41 -22.80 -38.98
C ASN A 19 -27.65 -22.52 -39.81
N ILE A 20 -27.52 -21.81 -40.93
CA ILE A 20 -28.60 -21.55 -41.86
C ILE A 20 -28.36 -22.45 -43.12
N LYS A 21 -29.33 -23.35 -43.42
CA LYS A 21 -29.34 -24.20 -44.59
C LYS A 21 -30.01 -23.47 -45.74
N LYS A 22 -29.28 -23.16 -46.81
CA LYS A 22 -29.83 -22.66 -48.05
C LYS A 22 -29.05 -23.25 -49.22
N GLY A 23 -29.60 -24.32 -49.81
CA GLY A 23 -29.01 -25.03 -50.94
C GLY A 23 -27.75 -25.87 -50.53
N ASP A 24 -27.20 -26.62 -51.45
CA ASP A 24 -26.13 -27.62 -51.24
C ASP A 24 -24.75 -27.07 -50.81
N LYS A 25 -24.66 -25.87 -50.28
CA LYS A 25 -23.43 -25.31 -49.66
C LYS A 25 -23.74 -24.62 -48.35
N MET A 26 -23.21 -25.19 -47.27
CA MET A 26 -23.27 -24.55 -45.94
C MET A 26 -22.29 -23.36 -45.85
N LYS A 27 -22.82 -22.16 -45.64
CA LYS A 27 -22.01 -20.99 -45.23
C LYS A 27 -22.23 -20.71 -43.76
N LYS A 28 -21.13 -20.65 -43.01
CA LYS A 28 -21.15 -20.18 -41.60
C LYS A 28 -21.12 -18.67 -41.61
N ILE A 29 -22.17 -18.05 -41.10
CA ILE A 29 -22.21 -16.60 -40.84
C ILE A 29 -22.12 -16.41 -39.33
N ILE A 30 -21.06 -15.74 -38.90
CA ILE A 30 -20.90 -15.35 -37.49
C ILE A 30 -21.57 -13.97 -37.35
N ILE A 31 -22.69 -13.92 -36.64
CA ILE A 31 -23.34 -12.67 -36.28
C ILE A 31 -22.84 -12.28 -34.87
N ILE A 32 -22.03 -11.23 -34.80
CA ILE A 32 -21.65 -10.63 -33.53
C ILE A 32 -22.73 -9.62 -33.17
N ALA A 33 -23.64 -10.00 -32.26
CA ALA A 33 -24.59 -9.08 -31.69
C ALA A 33 -23.91 -8.25 -30.59
N PHE A 34 -23.71 -6.97 -30.83
CA PHE A 34 -23.25 -6.02 -29.83
C PHE A 34 -24.47 -5.62 -28.98
N CYS A 35 -24.67 -6.27 -27.83
CA CYS A 35 -25.58 -5.73 -26.81
C CYS A 35 -24.82 -4.66 -26.00
N ILE A 36 -25.03 -3.40 -26.37
CA ILE A 36 -24.64 -2.27 -25.51
C ILE A 36 -25.72 -2.18 -24.43
N THR A 37 -25.49 -2.80 -23.29
CA THR A 37 -26.23 -2.50 -22.07
C THR A 37 -25.61 -1.24 -21.48
N LEU A 38 -26.28 -0.10 -21.63
CA LEU A 38 -26.03 1.09 -20.82
C LEU A 38 -26.39 0.75 -19.37
N ILE A 39 -25.38 0.32 -18.61
CA ILE A 39 -25.49 0.30 -17.16
C ILE A 39 -25.26 1.74 -16.71
N GLN A 40 -26.35 2.48 -16.49
CA GLN A 40 -26.30 3.68 -15.66
C GLN A 40 -26.08 3.20 -14.22
N SER A 41 -24.81 3.01 -13.84
CA SER A 41 -24.41 3.00 -12.45
C SER A 41 -24.47 4.45 -11.99
N CYS A 42 -25.41 4.79 -11.12
CA CYS A 42 -25.28 5.98 -10.28
C CYS A 42 -24.16 5.75 -9.28
N ASN A 43 -22.91 5.89 -9.74
CA ASN A 43 -21.84 6.27 -8.86
C ASN A 43 -22.02 7.78 -8.61
N LYS A 44 -22.10 8.19 -7.35
CA LYS A 44 -21.64 9.52 -6.97
C LYS A 44 -20.18 9.56 -7.38
N ASP A 45 -19.88 10.16 -8.53
CA ASP A 45 -18.54 10.46 -8.95
C ASP A 45 -17.93 11.37 -7.87
N ASP A 46 -17.08 10.83 -7.02
CA ASP A 46 -16.13 11.63 -6.26
C ASP A 46 -15.32 12.38 -7.33
N LYS A 47 -15.51 13.69 -7.43
CA LYS A 47 -14.80 14.52 -8.39
C LYS A 47 -13.31 14.42 -8.07
N ILE A 48 -12.56 13.73 -8.92
CA ILE A 48 -11.11 13.77 -8.91
C ILE A 48 -10.72 15.15 -9.42
N THR A 49 -10.03 15.91 -8.61
CA THR A 49 -9.62 17.29 -8.93
C THR A 49 -8.12 17.40 -8.72
N ASP A 50 -7.39 17.96 -9.69
CA ASP A 50 -5.99 18.36 -9.47
C ASP A 50 -6.00 19.48 -8.42
N ILE A 51 -5.33 19.22 -7.29
CA ILE A 51 -5.42 20.04 -6.09
C ILE A 51 -4.23 20.99 -5.90
N VAL A 52 -3.28 20.99 -6.84
CA VAL A 52 -2.17 21.94 -6.82
C VAL A 52 -2.54 23.15 -7.66
N ASP A 53 -2.62 24.32 -7.04
CA ASP A 53 -2.95 25.55 -7.75
C ASP A 53 -1.74 26.15 -8.50
N THR A 54 -1.96 27.23 -9.24
CA THR A 54 -0.92 27.90 -10.04
C THR A 54 0.20 28.52 -9.19
N THR A 55 0.03 28.61 -7.87
CA THR A 55 1.07 29.08 -6.92
C THR A 55 1.85 27.92 -6.31
N GLY A 56 1.51 26.67 -6.65
CA GLY A 56 2.12 25.45 -6.11
C GLY A 56 1.55 25.03 -4.74
N ILE A 57 0.49 25.67 -4.26
CA ILE A 57 -0.15 25.34 -2.99
C ILE A 57 -1.15 24.19 -3.17
N LEU A 58 -1.09 23.24 -2.25
CA LEU A 58 -1.99 22.09 -2.21
C LEU A 58 -3.33 22.47 -1.56
N ASN A 59 -4.41 22.45 -2.34
CA ASN A 59 -5.77 22.77 -1.90
C ASN A 59 -6.63 21.52 -1.80
N LEU A 60 -6.69 20.92 -0.60
CA LEU A 60 -7.44 19.70 -0.34
C LEU A 60 -8.94 19.94 -0.21
N ILE A 61 -9.73 19.05 -0.80
CA ILE A 61 -11.18 18.94 -0.57
C ILE A 61 -11.52 17.63 0.12
N GLY A 62 -12.70 17.53 0.74
CA GLY A 62 -13.17 16.27 1.35
C GLY A 62 -13.36 15.17 0.31
N GLY A 63 -12.85 13.97 0.60
CA GLY A 63 -12.90 12.83 -0.31
C GLY A 63 -11.59 12.59 -1.09
N THR A 64 -11.69 12.10 -2.31
CA THR A 64 -10.51 11.75 -3.13
C THR A 64 -10.01 12.95 -3.94
N ASN A 65 -8.71 13.17 -3.86
CA ASN A 65 -7.97 14.20 -4.56
C ASN A 65 -6.81 13.55 -5.35
N GLU A 66 -6.29 14.24 -6.36
CA GLU A 66 -5.11 13.81 -7.12
C GLU A 66 -4.07 14.93 -7.17
N MET A 67 -2.80 14.55 -7.13
CA MET A 67 -1.69 15.46 -7.45
C MET A 67 -0.67 14.74 -8.32
N THR A 68 0.04 15.49 -9.13
CA THR A 68 1.13 14.99 -9.98
C THR A 68 2.45 15.54 -9.48
N ILE A 69 3.39 14.66 -9.21
CA ILE A 69 4.77 14.99 -8.86
C ILE A 69 5.64 14.73 -10.08
N ASN A 70 6.36 15.74 -10.54
CA ASN A 70 7.34 15.59 -11.61
C ASN A 70 8.68 15.19 -11.02
N GLN A 71 9.13 13.98 -11.33
CA GLN A 71 10.43 13.45 -10.92
C GLN A 71 11.37 13.38 -12.13
N THR A 72 12.66 13.64 -11.94
CA THR A 72 13.66 13.40 -12.98
C THR A 72 14.12 11.93 -12.94
N ILE A 73 13.77 11.15 -13.97
CA ILE A 73 14.17 9.75 -14.11
C ILE A 73 14.97 9.62 -15.39
N ASP A 74 16.19 9.12 -15.32
CA ASP A 74 17.11 8.98 -16.47
C ASP A 74 17.24 10.28 -17.30
N GLY A 75 17.27 11.44 -16.61
CA GLY A 75 17.38 12.77 -17.22
C GLY A 75 16.10 13.33 -17.84
N ASN A 76 14.98 12.62 -17.72
CA ASN A 76 13.68 13.07 -18.23
C ASN A 76 12.74 13.44 -17.07
N SER A 77 11.92 14.49 -17.26
CA SER A 77 10.86 14.83 -16.33
C SER A 77 9.68 13.85 -16.53
N VAL A 78 9.41 13.03 -15.53
CA VAL A 78 8.36 12.01 -15.54
C VAL A 78 7.27 12.38 -14.55
N PRO A 79 6.02 12.60 -15.01
CA PRO A 79 4.90 12.86 -14.11
C PRO A 79 4.49 11.56 -13.40
N ARG A 80 4.43 11.60 -12.08
CA ARG A 80 3.99 10.49 -11.23
C ARG A 80 2.75 10.89 -10.44
N LEU A 81 1.69 10.10 -10.58
CA LEU A 81 0.41 10.37 -9.94
C LEU A 81 0.40 9.90 -8.48
N VAL A 82 -0.14 10.75 -7.62
CA VAL A 82 -0.40 10.46 -6.21
C VAL A 82 -1.88 10.72 -5.92
N TYR A 83 -2.58 9.71 -5.41
CA TYR A 83 -3.92 9.93 -4.87
C TYR A 83 -3.82 10.36 -3.41
N VAL A 84 -4.67 11.29 -3.02
CA VAL A 84 -4.77 11.80 -1.65
C VAL A 84 -6.22 11.65 -1.20
N ARG A 85 -6.46 10.87 -0.16
CA ARG A 85 -7.79 10.71 0.42
C ARG A 85 -7.86 11.42 1.77
N THR A 86 -8.74 12.41 1.85
CA THR A 86 -9.08 13.12 3.08
C THR A 86 -10.36 12.55 3.69
N PRO A 87 -10.62 12.78 4.99
CA PRO A 87 -11.96 12.56 5.55
C PRO A 87 -13.02 13.25 4.70
N GLN A 88 -14.19 12.61 4.55
CA GLN A 88 -15.29 13.16 3.74
C GLN A 88 -15.75 14.53 4.27
N ASN A 89 -15.76 14.68 5.60
CA ASN A 89 -16.10 15.91 6.29
C ASN A 89 -14.83 16.64 6.75
N LEU A 90 -14.02 17.08 5.78
CA LEU A 90 -12.75 17.76 6.05
C LEU A 90 -12.99 19.05 6.86
N ASN A 91 -12.34 19.15 8.04
CA ASN A 91 -12.40 20.33 8.90
C ASN A 91 -11.17 21.21 8.66
N SER A 92 -11.37 22.38 8.06
CA SER A 92 -10.30 23.32 7.70
C SER A 92 -9.59 23.96 8.92
N SER A 93 -10.08 23.73 10.15
CA SER A 93 -9.46 24.21 11.38
C SER A 93 -8.50 23.19 12.01
N LEU A 94 -8.40 21.97 11.45
CA LEU A 94 -7.53 20.91 11.94
C LEU A 94 -6.31 20.75 11.03
N SER A 95 -5.24 20.21 11.60
CA SER A 95 -4.10 19.71 10.87
C SER A 95 -4.03 18.20 11.08
N TYR A 96 -4.06 17.44 9.99
CA TYR A 96 -4.23 15.99 9.98
C TYR A 96 -2.89 15.27 9.88
N PRO A 97 -2.69 14.17 10.63
CA PRO A 97 -1.60 13.24 10.36
C PRO A 97 -1.76 12.59 8.98
N ILE A 98 -0.67 12.09 8.42
CA ILE A 98 -0.66 11.44 7.11
C ILE A 98 -0.20 9.99 7.20
N VAL A 99 -0.83 9.12 6.41
CA VAL A 99 -0.45 7.73 6.27
C VAL A 99 -0.22 7.43 4.79
N PHE A 100 1.00 7.07 4.44
CA PHE A 100 1.34 6.59 3.10
C PHE A 100 1.00 5.11 2.96
N PHE A 101 0.49 4.72 1.78
CA PHE A 101 0.17 3.34 1.44
C PHE A 101 0.90 2.93 0.16
N PHE A 102 1.92 2.09 0.31
CA PHE A 102 2.77 1.62 -0.79
C PHE A 102 2.32 0.25 -1.28
N HIS A 103 1.82 0.18 -2.52
CA HIS A 103 1.29 -1.04 -3.14
C HIS A 103 2.37 -2.09 -3.42
N GLY A 104 1.95 -3.34 -3.66
CA GLY A 104 2.83 -4.43 -4.08
C GLY A 104 3.31 -4.28 -5.53
N ALA A 105 4.25 -5.14 -5.93
CA ALA A 105 4.83 -5.18 -7.27
C ALA A 105 3.74 -5.26 -8.36
N GLY A 106 3.86 -4.44 -9.41
CA GLY A 106 2.91 -4.37 -10.53
C GLY A 106 1.58 -3.69 -10.20
N GLY A 107 1.43 -3.13 -8.99
CA GLY A 107 0.23 -2.46 -8.53
C GLY A 107 0.19 -0.97 -8.83
N SER A 108 -0.74 -0.30 -8.18
CA SER A 108 -0.90 1.16 -8.18
C SER A 108 -1.52 1.64 -6.86
N GLY A 109 -1.45 2.94 -6.58
CA GLY A 109 -2.07 3.54 -5.39
C GLY A 109 -3.58 3.30 -5.31
N GLN A 110 -4.24 3.08 -6.45
CA GLN A 110 -5.69 2.77 -6.50
C GLN A 110 -6.06 1.50 -5.73
N ILE A 111 -5.15 0.52 -5.59
CA ILE A 111 -5.44 -0.72 -4.87
C ILE A 111 -5.82 -0.42 -3.42
N PHE A 112 -5.04 0.42 -2.73
CA PHE A 112 -5.35 0.85 -1.38
C PHE A 112 -6.45 1.92 -1.33
N LEU A 113 -6.48 2.83 -2.30
CA LEU A 113 -7.51 3.88 -2.39
C LEU A 113 -8.93 3.29 -2.49
N GLN A 114 -9.07 2.16 -3.18
CA GLN A 114 -10.36 1.46 -3.37
C GLN A 114 -10.68 0.47 -2.24
N ASN A 115 -9.79 0.32 -1.27
CA ASN A 115 -10.02 -0.54 -0.12
C ASN A 115 -10.98 0.14 0.86
N ASN A 116 -12.16 -0.47 1.06
CA ASN A 116 -13.20 0.09 1.91
C ASN A 116 -12.76 0.18 3.38
N ASN A 117 -12.00 -0.79 3.90
CA ASN A 117 -11.52 -0.79 5.28
C ASN A 117 -10.64 0.44 5.56
N ILE A 118 -9.75 0.79 4.61
CA ILE A 118 -8.89 1.98 4.70
C ILE A 118 -9.71 3.26 4.58
N THR A 119 -10.64 3.31 3.62
CA THR A 119 -11.48 4.48 3.39
C THR A 119 -12.39 4.80 4.58
N GLU A 120 -12.97 3.76 5.20
CA GLU A 120 -13.77 3.89 6.41
C GLU A 120 -12.92 4.35 7.59
N LEU A 121 -11.71 3.81 7.74
CA LEU A 121 -10.77 4.18 8.79
C LEU A 121 -10.32 5.65 8.65
N ILE A 122 -10.03 6.14 7.45
CA ILE A 122 -9.72 7.55 7.18
C ILE A 122 -10.87 8.45 7.65
N ASN A 123 -12.13 8.06 7.37
CA ASN A 123 -13.29 8.87 7.74
C ASN A 123 -13.56 8.85 9.25
N SER A 124 -13.28 7.76 9.95
CA SER A 124 -13.56 7.60 11.39
C SER A 124 -12.44 8.14 12.30
N GLU A 125 -11.19 8.03 11.84
CA GLU A 125 -9.99 8.32 12.65
C GLU A 125 -9.31 9.63 12.28
N GLU A 126 -9.82 10.33 11.27
CA GLU A 126 -9.39 11.68 10.89
C GLU A 126 -7.89 11.79 10.57
N PHE A 127 -7.39 10.95 9.65
CA PHE A 127 -6.08 11.12 9.01
C PHE A 127 -6.21 11.28 7.49
N ILE A 128 -5.15 11.70 6.82
CA ILE A 128 -5.10 11.79 5.36
C ILE A 128 -4.30 10.62 4.81
N GLY A 129 -4.90 9.82 3.91
CA GLY A 129 -4.25 8.74 3.20
C GLY A 129 -3.54 9.24 1.95
N ILE A 130 -2.27 8.84 1.76
CA ILE A 130 -1.43 9.17 0.61
C ILE A 130 -1.14 7.87 -0.15
N PHE A 131 -1.50 7.80 -1.43
CA PHE A 131 -1.46 6.59 -2.24
C PHE A 131 -0.63 6.84 -3.51
N PRO A 132 0.70 6.84 -3.41
CA PRO A 132 1.57 7.09 -4.55
C PRO A 132 1.60 5.89 -5.51
N ASN A 133 1.87 6.16 -6.79
CA ASN A 133 2.12 5.13 -7.78
C ASN A 133 3.62 4.85 -7.90
N GLY A 134 3.98 3.56 -7.90
CA GLY A 134 5.30 3.11 -8.27
C GLY A 134 5.63 3.44 -9.73
N HIS A 135 6.89 3.26 -10.13
CA HIS A 135 7.34 3.50 -11.49
C HIS A 135 7.60 2.18 -12.24
N SER A 136 7.48 2.24 -13.56
CA SER A 136 7.87 1.15 -14.47
C SER A 136 8.47 1.72 -15.74
N ASN A 137 9.62 1.20 -16.14
CA ASN A 137 10.33 1.64 -17.35
C ASN A 137 9.53 1.42 -18.66
N ASN A 138 8.46 0.62 -18.62
CA ASN A 138 7.58 0.37 -19.78
C ASN A 138 6.38 1.31 -19.87
N GLY A 139 6.27 2.32 -19.00
CA GLY A 139 5.23 3.36 -19.02
C GLY A 139 3.83 2.90 -18.59
N SER A 140 3.70 1.76 -17.88
CA SER A 140 2.42 1.35 -17.28
C SER A 140 2.05 2.24 -16.09
N ASN A 141 0.75 2.49 -15.90
CA ASN A 141 0.24 3.14 -14.69
C ASN A 141 0.40 2.19 -13.50
N GLY A 142 1.15 2.60 -12.48
CA GLY A 142 1.57 1.76 -11.40
C GLY A 142 2.97 1.18 -11.65
N GLY A 143 3.32 0.09 -10.99
CA GLY A 143 4.60 -0.56 -11.22
C GLY A 143 5.29 -1.02 -9.96
N PHE A 144 6.54 -0.63 -9.79
CA PHE A 144 7.44 -1.18 -8.78
C PHE A 144 8.05 -0.06 -7.94
N TRP A 145 8.40 -0.38 -6.72
CA TRP A 145 9.30 0.42 -5.88
C TRP A 145 10.71 -0.12 -6.07
N ASN A 146 11.64 0.77 -6.38
CA ASN A 146 13.02 0.39 -6.68
C ASN A 146 13.78 0.00 -5.40
N LEU A 147 14.02 -1.28 -5.25
CA LEU A 147 14.83 -1.85 -4.17
C LEU A 147 16.16 -2.41 -4.71
N GLY A 148 16.46 -2.15 -5.98
CA GLY A 148 17.71 -2.50 -6.67
C GLY A 148 17.61 -3.68 -7.64
N SER A 149 16.48 -4.38 -7.73
CA SER A 149 16.26 -5.51 -8.65
C SER A 149 15.03 -5.37 -9.52
N GLU A 150 14.19 -4.37 -9.27
CA GLU A 150 12.93 -4.14 -9.95
C GLU A 150 13.15 -3.50 -11.34
N PRO A 151 12.20 -3.66 -12.30
CA PRO A 151 12.31 -3.09 -13.64
C PRO A 151 11.99 -1.58 -13.65
N THR A 152 12.67 -0.83 -12.81
CA THR A 152 12.57 0.64 -12.70
C THR A 152 13.92 1.23 -12.32
N THR A 153 14.20 2.44 -12.81
CA THR A 153 15.39 3.23 -12.48
C THR A 153 15.06 4.44 -11.61
N ALA A 154 13.78 4.60 -11.22
CA ALA A 154 13.33 5.71 -10.39
C ALA A 154 14.02 5.69 -9.01
N ASP A 155 14.39 6.86 -8.50
CA ASP A 155 14.73 7.06 -7.09
C ASP A 155 13.44 7.30 -6.30
N ASP A 156 12.90 6.23 -5.69
CA ASP A 156 11.64 6.32 -4.96
C ASP A 156 11.79 6.98 -3.60
N VAL A 157 13.00 7.10 -3.06
CA VAL A 157 13.26 7.91 -1.84
C VAL A 157 13.11 9.39 -2.19
N GLU A 158 13.79 9.88 -3.25
CA GLU A 158 13.60 11.24 -3.77
C GLU A 158 12.12 11.53 -4.08
N TYR A 159 11.40 10.55 -4.68
CA TYR A 159 9.98 10.73 -4.99
C TYR A 159 9.15 10.99 -3.74
N VAL A 160 9.42 10.26 -2.65
CA VAL A 160 8.72 10.49 -1.37
C VAL A 160 9.09 11.84 -0.76
N ASP A 161 10.36 12.27 -0.86
CA ASP A 161 10.77 13.61 -0.44
C ASP A 161 9.99 14.69 -1.17
N LEU A 162 9.86 14.60 -2.50
CA LEU A 162 9.07 15.53 -3.32
C LEU A 162 7.58 15.53 -2.95
N ILE A 163 7.02 14.36 -2.62
CA ILE A 163 5.64 14.27 -2.12
C ILE A 163 5.49 15.01 -0.79
N ILE A 164 6.38 14.76 0.17
CA ILE A 164 6.36 15.41 1.50
C ILE A 164 6.49 16.93 1.35
N ASP A 165 7.38 17.41 0.49
CA ASP A 165 7.55 18.85 0.23
C ASP A 165 6.25 19.46 -0.32
N GLN A 166 5.58 18.80 -1.26
CA GLN A 166 4.30 19.26 -1.80
C GLN A 166 3.19 19.23 -0.73
N LEU A 167 3.12 18.18 0.09
CA LEU A 167 2.16 18.05 1.18
C LEU A 167 2.34 19.16 2.23
N ALA A 168 3.58 19.55 2.53
CA ALA A 168 3.90 20.60 3.49
C ALA A 168 3.42 22.00 3.07
N THR A 169 3.01 22.20 1.82
CA THR A 169 2.41 23.47 1.38
C THR A 169 0.99 23.68 1.88
N SER A 170 0.31 22.61 2.34
CA SER A 170 -1.05 22.67 2.89
C SER A 170 -1.04 22.80 4.40
N THR A 171 -1.76 23.78 4.94
CA THR A 171 -1.95 23.96 6.39
C THR A 171 -2.80 22.87 7.05
N LEU A 172 -3.49 22.06 6.23
CA LEU A 172 -4.31 20.93 6.68
C LEU A 172 -3.49 19.67 6.99
N ILE A 173 -2.19 19.66 6.68
CA ILE A 173 -1.33 18.50 6.83
C ILE A 173 -0.27 18.74 7.91
N ASP A 174 -0.17 17.78 8.84
CA ASP A 174 0.91 17.72 9.83
C ASP A 174 1.95 16.69 9.36
N THR A 175 2.94 17.14 8.59
CA THR A 175 4.02 16.27 8.11
C THR A 175 4.94 15.75 9.23
N SER A 176 4.87 16.32 10.44
CA SER A 176 5.58 15.80 11.62
C SER A 176 4.94 14.51 12.16
N LYS A 177 3.71 14.22 11.77
CA LYS A 177 2.95 13.00 12.08
C LYS A 177 2.73 12.18 10.83
N ALA A 178 3.82 11.71 10.24
CA ALA A 178 3.81 10.87 9.05
C ALA A 178 4.08 9.40 9.39
N TYR A 179 3.31 8.53 8.75
CA TYR A 179 3.35 7.07 8.91
C TYR A 179 3.33 6.39 7.56
N ALA A 180 3.78 5.14 7.47
CA ALA A 180 3.76 4.41 6.22
C ALA A 180 3.36 2.95 6.38
N VAL A 181 2.47 2.49 5.51
CA VAL A 181 2.06 1.09 5.34
C VAL A 181 2.55 0.62 3.97
N GLY A 182 3.13 -0.56 3.89
CA GLY A 182 3.57 -1.15 2.64
C GLY A 182 3.17 -2.62 2.54
N PHE A 183 2.75 -3.06 1.34
CA PHE A 183 2.43 -4.45 1.05
C PHE A 183 3.46 -5.04 0.08
N SER A 184 4.03 -6.23 0.38
CA SER A 184 4.93 -6.95 -0.52
C SER A 184 6.14 -6.09 -0.94
N ASN A 185 6.32 -5.74 -2.22
CA ASN A 185 7.34 -4.79 -2.69
C ASN A 185 7.21 -3.43 -2.00
N GLY A 186 5.99 -2.96 -1.70
CA GLY A 186 5.76 -1.77 -0.88
C GLY A 186 6.27 -1.91 0.56
N SER A 187 6.30 -3.13 1.13
CA SER A 187 6.95 -3.38 2.42
C SER A 187 8.45 -3.19 2.36
N GLY A 188 9.08 -3.62 1.26
CA GLY A 188 10.48 -3.32 0.99
C GLY A 188 10.71 -1.80 0.95
N MET A 189 9.81 -1.06 0.28
CA MET A 189 9.86 0.40 0.20
C MET A 189 9.77 1.08 1.57
N VAL A 190 8.81 0.70 2.43
CA VAL A 190 8.72 1.32 3.77
C VAL A 190 9.92 0.97 4.65
N ASN A 191 10.51 -0.23 4.50
CA ASN A 191 11.76 -0.55 5.16
C ASN A 191 12.93 0.32 4.63
N LEU A 192 13.03 0.54 3.32
CA LEU A 192 14.02 1.43 2.71
C LEU A 192 13.86 2.87 3.22
N LEU A 193 12.63 3.41 3.23
CA LEU A 193 12.32 4.76 3.72
C LEU A 193 12.68 4.92 5.19
N GLY A 194 12.37 3.93 6.02
CA GLY A 194 12.75 3.93 7.43
C GLY A 194 14.26 3.93 7.68
N LYS A 195 15.06 3.37 6.74
CA LYS A 195 16.53 3.42 6.80
C LYS A 195 17.10 4.73 6.24
N SER A 196 16.47 5.28 5.19
CA SER A 196 17.09 6.35 4.37
C SER A 196 16.58 7.74 4.69
N THR A 197 15.41 7.87 5.34
CA THR A 197 14.77 9.16 5.65
C THR A 197 14.54 9.35 7.15
N SER A 198 14.06 10.54 7.54
CA SER A 198 13.60 10.83 8.91
C SER A 198 12.12 11.26 8.95
N HIS A 199 11.36 11.03 7.87
CA HIS A 199 9.99 11.50 7.75
C HIS A 199 9.03 10.75 8.68
N PHE A 200 9.17 9.43 8.80
CA PHE A 200 8.17 8.58 9.43
C PHE A 200 8.40 8.36 10.92
N ASN A 201 7.33 8.43 11.72
CA ASN A 201 7.32 8.09 13.14
C ASN A 201 7.06 6.60 13.37
N ALA A 202 6.34 5.95 12.44
CA ALA A 202 6.19 4.52 12.43
C ALA A 202 5.97 3.99 11.00
N ILE A 203 6.32 2.72 10.79
CA ILE A 203 6.09 1.98 9.54
C ILE A 203 5.41 0.64 9.81
N ALA A 204 4.60 0.17 8.84
CA ALA A 204 3.96 -1.14 8.87
C ALA A 204 4.27 -1.93 7.59
N PRO A 205 5.36 -2.71 7.54
CA PRO A 205 5.62 -3.64 6.45
C PRO A 205 4.71 -4.88 6.57
N LEU A 206 3.90 -5.13 5.51
CA LEU A 206 2.92 -6.23 5.46
C LEU A 206 3.34 -7.27 4.41
N PHE A 207 3.39 -8.54 4.82
CA PHE A 207 3.72 -9.70 3.99
C PHE A 207 5.06 -9.57 3.26
N SER A 208 6.00 -8.89 3.89
CA SER A 208 7.42 -8.89 3.56
C SER A 208 8.21 -8.34 4.74
N GLN A 209 9.48 -8.66 4.75
CA GLN A 209 10.48 -8.19 5.72
C GLN A 209 11.63 -7.50 4.99
N GLN A 210 12.65 -7.05 5.71
CA GLN A 210 13.81 -6.42 5.09
C GLN A 210 14.49 -7.35 4.09
N ILE A 211 14.77 -6.82 2.88
CA ILE A 211 15.72 -7.45 1.96
C ILE A 211 17.13 -7.35 2.54
N ILE A 212 17.99 -8.29 2.17
CA ILE A 212 19.32 -8.42 2.79
C ILE A 212 20.21 -7.18 2.57
N SER A 213 20.02 -6.45 1.47
CA SER A 213 20.75 -5.22 1.14
C SER A 213 20.48 -4.06 2.10
N LEU A 214 19.35 -4.06 2.80
CA LEU A 214 19.00 -3.01 3.77
C LEU A 214 19.56 -3.27 5.17
N LYS A 215 20.05 -4.49 5.43
CA LYS A 215 20.42 -4.96 6.76
C LYS A 215 21.40 -4.04 7.48
N ASP A 216 22.40 -3.56 6.77
CA ASP A 216 23.50 -2.79 7.33
C ASP A 216 23.33 -1.26 7.18
N LEU A 217 22.21 -0.80 6.61
CA LEU A 217 21.88 0.61 6.55
C LEU A 217 21.46 1.09 7.95
N THR A 218 22.11 2.14 8.43
CA THR A 218 21.78 2.76 9.72
C THR A 218 20.62 3.72 9.56
N PRO A 219 19.50 3.55 10.31
CA PRO A 219 18.39 4.49 10.28
C PRO A 219 18.79 5.91 10.71
N ASN A 220 18.22 6.93 10.08
CA ASN A 220 18.46 8.33 10.42
C ASN A 220 17.70 8.79 11.68
N LYS A 221 16.61 8.08 12.05
CA LYS A 221 15.73 8.40 13.16
C LYS A 221 15.15 7.12 13.76
N ALA A 222 15.00 7.08 15.09
CA ALA A 222 14.25 6.02 15.74
C ALA A 222 12.74 6.16 15.40
N MET A 223 12.08 5.02 15.23
CA MET A 223 10.64 4.93 14.92
C MET A 223 10.06 3.61 15.38
N SER A 224 8.74 3.53 15.43
CA SER A 224 8.05 2.28 15.72
C SER A 224 7.85 1.43 14.44
N VAL A 225 7.88 0.09 14.57
CA VAL A 225 7.69 -0.83 13.44
C VAL A 225 6.64 -1.90 13.78
N PHE A 226 5.66 -2.05 12.90
CA PHE A 226 4.59 -3.05 13.01
C PHE A 226 4.64 -4.01 11.80
N GLN A 227 5.43 -5.07 11.90
CA GLN A 227 5.64 -6.03 10.80
C GLN A 227 4.65 -7.20 10.87
N VAL A 228 4.02 -7.55 9.74
CA VAL A 228 3.12 -8.71 9.62
C VAL A 228 3.61 -9.64 8.52
N ASN A 229 3.69 -10.95 8.83
CA ASN A 229 4.10 -11.99 7.88
C ASN A 229 3.15 -13.19 7.94
N GLY A 230 2.95 -13.89 6.83
CA GLY A 230 2.29 -15.18 6.80
C GLY A 230 3.27 -16.32 7.06
N ASP A 231 2.86 -17.35 7.80
CA ASP A 231 3.74 -18.49 8.13
C ASP A 231 3.89 -19.49 6.98
N VAL A 232 2.95 -19.50 6.05
CA VAL A 232 2.99 -20.35 4.84
C VAL A 232 3.17 -19.52 3.55
N ASP A 233 3.66 -18.28 3.66
CA ASP A 233 3.95 -17.42 2.49
C ASP A 233 4.93 -18.12 1.54
N GLY A 234 4.42 -18.48 0.36
CA GLY A 234 5.19 -19.17 -0.68
C GLY A 234 6.06 -18.24 -1.51
N LEU A 235 5.82 -16.92 -1.46
CA LEU A 235 6.56 -15.92 -2.24
C LEU A 235 7.70 -15.31 -1.43
N ILE A 236 7.44 -14.91 -0.19
CA ILE A 236 8.42 -14.31 0.71
C ILE A 236 8.48 -15.15 2.00
N PRO A 237 9.37 -16.18 2.03
CA PRO A 237 9.38 -17.14 3.13
C PRO A 237 9.62 -16.49 4.49
N LEU A 238 8.84 -16.87 5.51
CA LEU A 238 8.96 -16.38 6.88
C LEU A 238 10.39 -16.48 7.42
N ASN A 239 11.08 -17.58 7.09
CA ASN A 239 12.45 -17.83 7.50
C ASN A 239 13.51 -17.13 6.65
N GLY A 240 13.07 -16.30 5.67
CA GLY A 240 13.96 -15.57 4.77
C GLY A 240 14.70 -16.47 3.79
N GLY A 241 15.82 -15.96 3.26
CA GLY A 241 16.64 -16.64 2.26
C GLY A 241 16.33 -16.17 0.84
N VAL A 242 16.71 -16.99 -0.14
CA VAL A 242 16.51 -16.71 -1.57
C VAL A 242 15.10 -17.08 -1.97
N SER A 243 14.40 -16.16 -2.63
CA SER A 243 13.11 -16.39 -3.29
C SER A 243 13.18 -15.96 -4.76
N SER A 244 12.07 -16.11 -5.49
CA SER A 244 11.97 -15.66 -6.89
C SER A 244 11.99 -14.14 -7.04
N VAL A 245 11.76 -13.38 -5.96
CA VAL A 245 11.64 -11.92 -5.95
C VAL A 245 12.69 -11.20 -5.11
N GLY A 246 13.69 -11.91 -4.59
CA GLY A 246 14.79 -11.30 -3.86
C GLY A 246 15.41 -12.20 -2.80
N ILE A 247 16.32 -11.61 -2.01
CA ILE A 247 16.95 -12.26 -0.87
C ILE A 247 16.54 -11.52 0.39
N PHE A 248 15.88 -12.23 1.31
CA PHE A 248 15.26 -11.64 2.49
C PHE A 248 15.94 -12.09 3.79
N MET A 249 15.93 -11.24 4.80
CA MET A 249 16.15 -11.66 6.18
C MET A 249 14.99 -12.57 6.60
N SER A 250 15.13 -13.37 7.67
CA SER A 250 13.93 -13.94 8.30
C SER A 250 13.09 -12.82 8.93
N ALA A 251 11.77 -13.02 9.06
CA ALA A 251 10.88 -12.04 9.67
C ALA A 251 11.34 -11.65 11.08
N GLN A 252 11.75 -12.63 11.88
CA GLN A 252 12.31 -12.41 13.21
C GLN A 252 13.59 -11.56 13.16
N ASN A 253 14.55 -11.90 12.28
CA ASN A 253 15.81 -11.15 12.19
C ASN A 253 15.60 -9.74 11.65
N SER A 254 14.59 -9.52 10.78
CA SER A 254 14.17 -8.19 10.33
C SER A 254 13.69 -7.33 11.49
N ALA A 255 12.80 -7.86 12.33
CA ALA A 255 12.32 -7.16 13.52
C ALA A 255 13.46 -6.91 14.54
N LEU A 256 14.30 -7.93 14.80
CA LEU A 256 15.46 -7.80 15.69
C LEU A 256 16.49 -6.80 15.16
N ASN A 257 16.66 -6.69 13.85
CA ASN A 257 17.53 -5.67 13.24
C ASN A 257 17.07 -4.25 13.59
N TRP A 258 15.78 -3.97 13.48
CA TRP A 258 15.18 -2.71 13.93
C TRP A 258 15.35 -2.51 15.44
N ALA A 259 15.06 -3.53 16.26
CA ALA A 259 15.19 -3.47 17.70
C ALA A 259 16.64 -3.15 18.15
N ASN A 260 17.63 -3.74 17.49
CA ASN A 260 19.05 -3.46 17.77
C ASN A 260 19.46 -2.02 17.42
N TYR A 261 18.97 -1.48 16.28
CA TYR A 261 19.27 -0.10 15.90
C TYR A 261 18.66 0.93 16.85
N PHE A 262 17.53 0.60 17.47
CA PHE A 262 16.81 1.52 18.36
C PHE A 262 16.99 1.18 19.85
N ASN A 263 18.02 0.38 20.19
CA ASN A 263 18.40 0.01 21.56
C ASN A 263 17.24 -0.60 22.37
N CYS A 264 16.33 -1.32 21.72
CA CYS A 264 15.25 -2.03 22.41
C CYS A 264 15.76 -3.19 23.26
N ASN A 265 14.94 -3.69 24.18
CA ASN A 265 15.17 -4.98 24.79
C ASN A 265 15.29 -6.06 23.70
N THR A 266 16.34 -6.88 23.75
CA THR A 266 16.59 -7.92 22.72
C THR A 266 15.77 -9.20 22.92
N THR A 267 15.02 -9.30 24.05
CA THR A 267 14.07 -10.38 24.31
C THR A 267 12.67 -9.84 24.11
N ALA A 268 11.96 -10.36 23.11
CA ALA A 268 10.59 -9.98 22.86
C ALA A 268 9.64 -10.60 23.87
N THR A 269 8.62 -9.87 24.27
CA THR A 269 7.42 -10.46 24.89
C THR A 269 6.59 -11.13 23.81
N GLN A 270 6.01 -12.29 24.13
CA GLN A 270 5.18 -13.07 23.21
C GLN A 270 3.75 -13.15 23.70
N GLU A 271 2.79 -12.98 22.78
CA GLU A 271 1.36 -13.18 23.04
C GLU A 271 0.69 -13.81 21.80
N GLU A 272 -0.47 -14.42 22.00
CA GLU A 272 -1.34 -14.87 20.92
C GLU A 272 -2.46 -13.84 20.73
N LEU A 273 -2.71 -13.46 19.48
CA LEU A 273 -3.79 -12.55 19.11
C LEU A 273 -4.76 -13.25 18.18
N ASN A 274 -6.01 -12.82 18.21
CA ASN A 274 -7.05 -13.29 17.32
C ASN A 274 -7.62 -12.11 16.55
N TRP A 275 -7.38 -12.10 15.23
CA TRP A 275 -7.98 -11.15 14.30
C TRP A 275 -9.09 -11.84 13.51
N GLU A 276 -10.30 -11.85 14.10
CA GLU A 276 -11.47 -12.53 13.53
C GLU A 276 -11.18 -14.01 13.18
N ASN A 277 -10.87 -14.31 11.91
CA ASN A 277 -10.63 -15.65 11.42
C ASN A 277 -9.15 -16.09 11.42
N THR A 278 -8.25 -15.20 11.85
CA THR A 278 -6.80 -15.46 11.82
C THR A 278 -6.20 -15.39 13.22
N VAL A 279 -5.51 -16.45 13.62
CA VAL A 279 -4.68 -16.47 14.83
C VAL A 279 -3.28 -15.97 14.49
N LEU A 280 -2.72 -15.12 15.35
CA LEU A 280 -1.38 -14.57 15.17
C LEU A 280 -0.53 -14.81 16.41
N SER A 281 0.74 -15.16 16.18
CA SER A 281 1.77 -15.04 17.20
C SER A 281 2.39 -13.66 17.11
N SER A 282 2.32 -12.88 18.18
CA SER A 282 2.82 -11.52 18.29
C SER A 282 4.07 -11.48 19.15
N PHE A 283 5.09 -10.76 18.71
CA PHE A 283 6.37 -10.58 19.40
C PHE A 283 6.68 -9.10 19.48
N THR A 284 6.89 -8.59 20.69
CA THR A 284 7.11 -7.15 20.93
C THR A 284 8.45 -6.91 21.59
N TYR A 285 9.32 -6.12 20.95
CA TYR A 285 10.53 -5.56 21.52
C TYR A 285 10.23 -4.16 22.02
N SER A 286 10.30 -3.96 23.33
CA SER A 286 9.96 -2.72 24.03
C SER A 286 11.21 -2.02 24.60
N ASN A 287 10.99 -0.89 25.27
CA ASN A 287 12.02 -0.03 25.85
C ASN A 287 13.06 0.44 24.82
N CYS A 288 12.59 0.72 23.62
CA CYS A 288 13.41 1.34 22.58
C CYS A 288 13.66 2.82 22.84
N ASP A 289 14.62 3.40 22.13
CA ASP A 289 14.87 4.85 22.15
C ASP A 289 13.57 5.63 21.86
N ASN A 290 13.38 6.74 22.57
CA ASN A 290 12.23 7.63 22.48
C ASN A 290 10.87 6.94 22.72
N SER A 291 10.84 5.84 23.49
CA SER A 291 9.64 5.05 23.78
C SER A 291 9.01 4.38 22.57
N HIS A 292 9.75 4.19 21.47
CA HIS A 292 9.30 3.41 20.32
C HIS A 292 9.17 1.92 20.63
N GLU A 293 8.48 1.20 19.77
CA GLU A 293 8.22 -0.23 19.91
C GLU A 293 8.40 -0.94 18.56
N ILE A 294 8.99 -2.13 18.58
CA ILE A 294 9.09 -3.00 17.42
C ILE A 294 8.20 -4.22 17.66
N LYS A 295 7.14 -4.32 16.90
CA LYS A 295 6.21 -5.44 16.96
C LYS A 295 6.26 -6.22 15.65
N TYR A 296 6.40 -7.56 15.71
CA TYR A 296 6.20 -8.38 14.54
C TYR A 296 5.22 -9.51 14.83
N LEU A 297 4.37 -9.79 13.85
CA LEU A 297 3.27 -10.71 13.93
C LEU A 297 3.41 -11.79 12.86
N ILE A 298 3.14 -13.03 13.24
CA ILE A 298 3.09 -14.17 12.34
C ILE A 298 1.62 -14.63 12.27
N ALA A 299 0.98 -14.39 11.13
CA ALA A 299 -0.37 -14.85 10.84
C ALA A 299 -0.33 -16.33 10.46
N LEU A 300 -0.98 -17.19 11.27
CA LEU A 300 -0.93 -18.64 11.11
C LEU A 300 -1.82 -19.10 9.95
N ASN A 301 -1.34 -20.09 9.19
CA ASN A 301 -1.98 -20.65 7.99
C ASN A 301 -2.28 -19.57 6.93
N THR A 302 -1.45 -18.53 6.87
CA THR A 302 -1.65 -17.39 6.00
C THR A 302 -0.52 -17.31 4.97
N ASP A 303 -0.90 -17.18 3.69
CA ASP A 303 -0.01 -17.00 2.55
C ASP A 303 0.35 -15.50 2.39
N HIS A 304 0.59 -15.04 1.18
CA HIS A 304 1.04 -13.69 0.83
C HIS A 304 -0.12 -12.67 0.80
N GLY A 305 -0.79 -12.45 1.93
CA GLY A 305 -1.91 -11.49 2.07
C GLY A 305 -2.87 -11.86 3.19
N PHE A 306 -3.75 -10.94 3.57
CA PHE A 306 -4.79 -11.23 4.54
C PHE A 306 -5.79 -12.26 3.99
N SER A 307 -6.27 -13.16 4.84
CA SER A 307 -7.13 -14.27 4.44
C SER A 307 -8.54 -13.83 4.04
N ASP A 308 -9.01 -12.73 4.60
CA ASP A 308 -10.36 -12.20 4.39
C ASP A 308 -10.45 -10.71 4.78
N GLU A 309 -11.54 -10.06 4.37
CA GLU A 309 -11.80 -8.64 4.59
C GLU A 309 -11.94 -8.26 6.08
N GLN A 310 -12.47 -9.17 6.90
CA GLN A 310 -12.65 -8.92 8.33
C GLN A 310 -11.30 -8.89 9.05
N THR A 311 -10.43 -9.89 8.78
CA THR A 311 -9.05 -9.91 9.28
C THR A 311 -8.28 -8.66 8.82
N GLU A 312 -8.41 -8.26 7.55
CA GLU A 312 -7.78 -7.07 7.00
C GLU A 312 -8.23 -5.79 7.72
N ARG A 313 -9.54 -5.64 7.98
CA ARG A 313 -10.09 -4.49 8.73
C ARG A 313 -9.49 -4.39 10.12
N VAL A 314 -9.40 -5.51 10.86
CA VAL A 314 -8.77 -5.53 12.18
C VAL A 314 -7.30 -5.14 12.07
N ALA A 315 -6.58 -5.65 11.07
CA ALA A 315 -5.18 -5.33 10.83
C ALA A 315 -4.96 -3.82 10.67
N TYR A 316 -5.69 -3.13 9.77
CA TYR A 316 -5.53 -1.69 9.58
C TYR A 316 -5.93 -0.88 10.82
N THR A 317 -6.95 -1.32 11.57
CA THR A 317 -7.32 -0.70 12.85
C THR A 317 -6.17 -0.83 13.86
N GLN A 318 -5.59 -2.03 14.01
CA GLN A 318 -4.47 -2.27 14.93
C GLN A 318 -3.20 -1.51 14.53
N ILE A 319 -2.92 -1.39 13.24
CA ILE A 319 -1.81 -0.58 12.71
C ILE A 319 -2.02 0.89 13.07
N TRP A 320 -3.23 1.43 12.88
CA TRP A 320 -3.52 2.82 13.22
C TRP A 320 -3.42 3.07 14.73
N GLU A 321 -3.95 2.17 15.57
CA GLU A 321 -3.79 2.27 17.03
C GLU A 321 -2.31 2.25 17.44
N PHE A 322 -1.50 1.44 16.78
CA PHE A 322 -0.06 1.40 17.01
C PHE A 322 0.64 2.69 16.56
N PHE A 323 0.21 3.32 15.48
CA PHE A 323 0.78 4.58 14.99
C PHE A 323 0.50 5.78 15.90
N LYS A 324 -0.61 5.74 16.65
CA LYS A 324 -1.02 6.81 17.58
C LYS A 324 -0.30 6.80 18.93
N GLN A 325 0.52 5.80 19.22
CA GLN A 325 1.22 5.64 20.51
C GLN A 325 2.33 6.67 20.77
#